data_15efed92fc89a573b53a0ea28f5d33bf
#
_entry.id   15efed92fc89a573b53a0ea28f5d33bf
#
_cell.length_a   1.000
_cell.length_b   1.000
_cell.length_c   1.000
_cell.angle_alpha   90.00
_cell.angle_beta   90.00
_cell.angle_gamma   90.00
#
_symmetry.space_group_name_H-M   'P 1'
#
loop_
_entity.id
_entity.type
_entity.pdbx_description
1 polymer ?
#
loop_
_entity_poly.entity_id
_entity_poly.type
_entity_poly.pdbx_seq_one_letter_code
_entity_poly.pdbx_strand_id
1 'polypeptide(L)'
;MENKYCWNLKDIYESNKELENDFIKVEELLEKLQTLKGNLGKSSNNLFECYDLLEKITMLISKIDAFATLKFHQDMAKEESVKLYKRVENLVDVYNSKTSYIEPEINDISNNTLYSFLDENENLKKYERTIKKMIKNKPHILNNDIEQVLSNYSSVLGSFNNIYTLLCDVDFKFGYITLEDGTKKDLTHGSYISFMTDKNRNIRKEAFSKLHEKYKEYINTISENYISSVKEDTITARLRNYESSLEKAVKKDNSSVIVYDKLLKIVDENISINHKFMQLKKKLLDLDKLHVYDTLVNPLTIGSGKFDIEDAKKVIKKALAPLGKEYVNMLDYAFDNNWFDVYERENKYRKKRRTGEQTPVCRFLFPMLFVIDFFPYSGGICGELRRISF
;
A
#
# COMPACT_ATOMS: atom_id res chain seq x y z
N MET A 1 -26.50 20.29 -5.56
CA MET A 1 -25.09 20.31 -5.11
C MET A 1 -24.36 18.98 -5.40
N GLU A 2 -24.93 18.12 -6.26
CA GLU A 2 -24.65 16.69 -6.18
C GLU A 2 -23.43 16.16 -6.93
N ASN A 3 -22.83 16.88 -7.87
CA ASN A 3 -21.76 16.27 -8.67
C ASN A 3 -20.41 17.01 -8.70
N LYS A 4 -20.33 18.22 -8.16
CA LYS A 4 -19.11 19.05 -8.30
C LYS A 4 -17.86 18.48 -7.59
N TYR A 5 -18.03 17.55 -6.63
CA TYR A 5 -16.93 17.01 -5.83
C TYR A 5 -16.99 15.49 -5.71
N CYS A 6 -17.54 14.82 -6.72
CA CYS A 6 -17.54 13.39 -6.90
C CYS A 6 -16.66 13.02 -8.08
N TRP A 7 -16.02 11.86 -8.07
CA TRP A 7 -15.22 11.42 -9.21
C TRP A 7 -16.02 11.39 -10.50
N ASN A 8 -15.49 12.01 -11.53
CA ASN A 8 -15.89 11.76 -12.90
C ASN A 8 -15.05 10.58 -13.44
N LEU A 9 -15.65 9.44 -13.59
CA LEU A 9 -14.96 8.21 -14.05
C LEU A 9 -14.94 8.08 -15.58
N LYS A 10 -15.49 9.04 -16.32
CA LYS A 10 -15.52 9.02 -17.79
C LYS A 10 -14.14 9.13 -18.42
N ASP A 11 -13.16 9.71 -17.71
CA ASP A 11 -11.78 9.79 -18.16
C ASP A 11 -11.08 8.41 -18.15
N ILE A 12 -11.66 7.40 -17.44
CA ILE A 12 -11.17 6.02 -17.48
C ILE A 12 -11.94 5.24 -18.55
N TYR A 13 -13.28 5.30 -18.52
CA TYR A 13 -14.17 4.69 -19.52
C TYR A 13 -15.33 5.63 -19.83
N GLU A 14 -15.43 6.06 -21.08
CA GLU A 14 -16.55 6.90 -21.54
C GLU A 14 -17.86 6.10 -21.58
N SER A 15 -17.78 4.80 -21.86
CA SER A 15 -18.94 3.93 -22.04
C SER A 15 -18.72 2.52 -21.48
N ASN A 16 -19.82 1.85 -21.13
CA ASN A 16 -19.78 0.44 -20.76
C ASN A 16 -19.27 -0.44 -21.92
N LYS A 17 -19.45 -0.03 -23.18
CA LYS A 17 -18.95 -0.77 -24.34
C LYS A 17 -17.43 -0.84 -24.37
N GLU A 18 -16.74 0.25 -24.02
CA GLU A 18 -15.29 0.26 -23.93
C GLU A 18 -14.78 -0.64 -22.81
N LEU A 19 -15.46 -0.60 -21.65
CA LEU A 19 -15.16 -1.48 -20.53
C LEU A 19 -15.30 -2.96 -20.94
N GLU A 20 -16.40 -3.33 -21.60
CA GLU A 20 -16.61 -4.71 -22.07
C GLU A 20 -15.57 -5.14 -23.11
N ASN A 21 -15.17 -4.25 -24.02
CA ASN A 21 -14.11 -4.53 -24.97
C ASN A 21 -12.77 -4.84 -24.27
N ASP A 22 -12.44 -4.10 -23.19
CA ASP A 22 -11.21 -4.35 -22.43
C ASP A 22 -11.29 -5.70 -21.67
N PHE A 23 -12.46 -6.11 -21.14
CA PHE A 23 -12.66 -7.46 -20.59
C PHE A 23 -12.41 -8.56 -21.64
N ILE A 24 -13.03 -8.44 -22.81
CA ILE A 24 -12.85 -9.41 -23.92
C ILE A 24 -11.38 -9.48 -24.32
N LYS A 25 -10.72 -8.34 -24.44
CA LYS A 25 -9.30 -8.27 -24.81
C LYS A 25 -8.38 -8.93 -23.78
N VAL A 26 -8.69 -8.81 -22.48
CA VAL A 26 -7.95 -9.52 -21.43
C VAL A 26 -8.09 -11.03 -21.61
N GLU A 27 -9.31 -11.54 -21.88
CA GLU A 27 -9.56 -12.97 -22.12
C GLU A 27 -8.78 -13.48 -23.32
N GLU A 28 -8.83 -12.77 -24.47
CA GLU A 28 -8.08 -13.12 -25.69
C GLU A 28 -6.56 -13.16 -25.43
N LEU A 29 -6.02 -12.16 -24.73
CA LEU A 29 -4.60 -12.11 -24.41
C LEU A 29 -4.19 -13.22 -23.43
N LEU A 30 -5.05 -13.59 -22.47
CA LEU A 30 -4.82 -14.71 -21.57
C LEU A 30 -4.81 -16.04 -22.31
N GLU A 31 -5.70 -16.26 -23.30
CA GLU A 31 -5.67 -17.47 -24.15
C GLU A 31 -4.37 -17.52 -24.96
N LYS A 32 -3.95 -16.40 -25.55
CA LYS A 32 -2.68 -16.31 -26.26
C LYS A 32 -1.49 -16.63 -25.33
N LEU A 33 -1.50 -16.13 -24.11
CA LEU A 33 -0.46 -16.39 -23.11
C LEU A 33 -0.38 -17.89 -22.77
N GLN A 34 -1.52 -18.60 -22.72
CA GLN A 34 -1.55 -20.06 -22.47
C GLN A 34 -0.85 -20.88 -23.56
N THR A 35 -0.78 -20.39 -24.81
CA THR A 35 -0.06 -21.10 -25.89
C THR A 35 1.45 -21.14 -25.65
N LEU A 36 1.98 -20.26 -24.81
CA LEU A 36 3.41 -20.22 -24.47
C LEU A 36 3.80 -21.19 -23.34
N LYS A 37 2.82 -21.78 -22.66
CA LYS A 37 3.07 -22.74 -21.56
C LYS A 37 3.92 -23.94 -22.04
N GLY A 38 4.98 -24.27 -21.31
CA GLY A 38 5.94 -25.30 -21.66
C GLY A 38 6.95 -24.89 -22.73
N ASN A 39 6.96 -23.61 -23.13
CA ASN A 39 7.81 -23.12 -24.22
C ASN A 39 8.66 -21.88 -23.85
N LEU A 40 8.60 -21.36 -22.64
CA LEU A 40 9.29 -20.13 -22.24
C LEU A 40 10.81 -20.24 -22.32
N GLY A 41 11.34 -21.41 -22.03
CA GLY A 41 12.78 -21.69 -22.10
C GLY A 41 13.30 -22.07 -23.49
N LYS A 42 12.45 -22.18 -24.51
CA LYS A 42 12.87 -22.61 -25.86
C LYS A 42 13.53 -21.53 -26.68
N SER A 43 13.16 -20.26 -26.47
CA SER A 43 13.77 -19.13 -27.19
C SER A 43 13.58 -17.81 -26.44
N SER A 44 14.48 -16.85 -26.70
CA SER A 44 14.38 -15.48 -26.17
C SER A 44 13.11 -14.76 -26.65
N ASN A 45 12.58 -15.11 -27.83
CA ASN A 45 11.34 -14.56 -28.37
C ASN A 45 10.11 -15.05 -27.58
N ASN A 46 10.06 -16.32 -27.20
CA ASN A 46 8.94 -16.84 -26.38
C ASN A 46 8.91 -16.17 -25.01
N LEU A 47 10.08 -15.99 -24.39
CA LEU A 47 10.18 -15.30 -23.10
C LEU A 47 9.79 -13.82 -23.22
N PHE A 48 10.23 -13.13 -24.29
CA PHE A 48 9.82 -11.76 -24.57
C PHE A 48 8.30 -11.66 -24.78
N GLU A 49 7.71 -12.52 -25.61
CA GLU A 49 6.27 -12.51 -25.88
C GLU A 49 5.46 -12.75 -24.59
N CYS A 50 5.94 -13.62 -23.71
CA CYS A 50 5.33 -13.85 -22.41
C CYS A 50 5.29 -12.54 -21.56
N TYR A 51 6.41 -11.85 -21.41
CA TYR A 51 6.46 -10.61 -20.65
C TYR A 51 5.66 -9.47 -21.30
N ASP A 52 5.68 -9.35 -22.61
CA ASP A 52 4.93 -8.35 -23.36
C ASP A 52 3.40 -8.56 -23.22
N LEU A 53 2.95 -9.82 -23.27
CA LEU A 53 1.56 -10.18 -23.01
C LEU A 53 1.16 -9.90 -21.56
N LEU A 54 2.01 -10.28 -20.59
CA LEU A 54 1.77 -10.00 -19.17
C LEU A 54 1.62 -8.51 -18.89
N GLU A 55 2.48 -7.68 -19.47
CA GLU A 55 2.41 -6.23 -19.33
C GLU A 55 1.08 -5.69 -19.88
N LYS A 56 0.71 -6.08 -21.11
CA LYS A 56 -0.55 -5.67 -21.75
C LYS A 56 -1.78 -6.09 -20.95
N ILE A 57 -1.79 -7.33 -20.47
CA ILE A 57 -2.88 -7.86 -19.64
C ILE A 57 -2.97 -7.09 -18.32
N THR A 58 -1.84 -6.89 -17.65
CA THR A 58 -1.80 -6.21 -16.35
C THR A 58 -2.23 -4.75 -16.46
N MET A 59 -1.86 -4.05 -17.54
CA MET A 59 -2.32 -2.68 -17.79
C MET A 59 -3.84 -2.63 -17.97
N LEU A 60 -4.42 -3.55 -18.74
CA LEU A 60 -5.88 -3.63 -18.93
C LEU A 60 -6.60 -3.96 -17.63
N ILE A 61 -6.14 -4.98 -16.91
CA ILE A 61 -6.73 -5.36 -15.61
C ILE A 61 -6.64 -4.19 -14.63
N SER A 62 -5.51 -3.50 -14.55
CA SER A 62 -5.33 -2.34 -13.66
C SER A 62 -6.30 -1.20 -13.99
N LYS A 63 -6.55 -0.94 -15.29
CA LYS A 63 -7.52 0.06 -15.73
C LYS A 63 -8.95 -0.33 -15.35
N ILE A 64 -9.32 -1.58 -15.61
CA ILE A 64 -10.65 -2.15 -15.27
C ILE A 64 -10.86 -2.11 -13.75
N ASP A 65 -9.87 -2.56 -12.97
CA ASP A 65 -9.93 -2.60 -11.51
C ASP A 65 -10.03 -1.18 -10.91
N ALA A 66 -9.23 -0.25 -11.41
CA ALA A 66 -9.31 1.15 -10.99
C ALA A 66 -10.72 1.72 -11.17
N PHE A 67 -11.32 1.51 -12.35
CA PHE A 67 -12.69 1.96 -12.62
C PHE A 67 -13.72 1.30 -11.71
N ALA A 68 -13.69 -0.03 -11.60
CA ALA A 68 -14.64 -0.79 -10.79
C ALA A 68 -14.54 -0.44 -9.31
N THR A 69 -13.30 -0.36 -8.79
CA THR A 69 -13.03 -0.01 -7.40
C THR A 69 -13.49 1.41 -7.07
N LEU A 70 -13.20 2.41 -7.93
CA LEU A 70 -13.66 3.77 -7.71
C LEU A 70 -15.18 3.89 -7.81
N LYS A 71 -15.81 3.19 -8.77
CA LYS A 71 -17.28 3.15 -8.90
C LYS A 71 -17.94 2.51 -7.68
N PHE A 72 -17.38 1.42 -7.16
CA PHE A 72 -17.82 0.78 -5.93
C PHE A 72 -17.65 1.67 -4.70
N HIS A 73 -16.50 2.38 -4.60
CA HIS A 73 -16.23 3.29 -3.50
C HIS A 73 -17.08 4.56 -3.51
N GLN A 74 -17.62 4.96 -4.65
CA GLN A 74 -18.59 6.09 -4.70
C GLN A 74 -19.90 5.73 -3.99
N ASP A 75 -20.37 4.49 -4.14
CA ASP A 75 -21.56 3.98 -3.50
C ASP A 75 -21.49 2.45 -3.37
N MET A 76 -21.19 1.98 -2.16
CA MET A 76 -21.01 0.56 -1.84
C MET A 76 -22.34 -0.23 -1.78
N ALA A 77 -23.48 0.45 -1.74
CA ALA A 77 -24.80 -0.17 -1.74
C ALA A 77 -25.39 -0.32 -3.16
N LYS A 78 -24.81 0.33 -4.15
CA LYS A 78 -25.30 0.29 -5.54
C LYS A 78 -25.02 -1.09 -6.16
N GLU A 79 -26.07 -1.84 -6.45
CA GLU A 79 -25.99 -3.23 -6.93
C GLU A 79 -25.10 -3.39 -8.19
N GLU A 80 -25.22 -2.48 -9.14
CA GLU A 80 -24.39 -2.47 -10.36
C GLU A 80 -22.89 -2.36 -10.04
N SER A 81 -22.52 -1.49 -9.09
CA SER A 81 -21.12 -1.28 -8.67
C SER A 81 -20.57 -2.51 -7.93
N VAL A 82 -21.39 -3.13 -7.08
CA VAL A 82 -21.04 -4.38 -6.37
C VAL A 82 -20.83 -5.53 -7.35
N LYS A 83 -21.72 -5.68 -8.34
CA LYS A 83 -21.61 -6.72 -9.38
C LYS A 83 -20.34 -6.53 -10.22
N LEU A 84 -20.06 -5.31 -10.63
CA LEU A 84 -18.83 -5.01 -11.41
C LEU A 84 -17.59 -5.30 -10.59
N TYR A 85 -17.52 -4.85 -9.32
CA TYR A 85 -16.39 -5.09 -8.44
C TYR A 85 -16.12 -6.60 -8.28
N LYS A 86 -17.14 -7.40 -8.01
CA LYS A 86 -17.01 -8.87 -7.93
C LYS A 86 -16.57 -9.51 -9.25
N ARG A 87 -17.04 -8.98 -10.39
CA ARG A 87 -16.60 -9.47 -11.70
C ARG A 87 -15.09 -9.25 -11.89
N VAL A 88 -14.55 -8.14 -11.40
CA VAL A 88 -13.11 -7.86 -11.47
C VAL A 88 -12.34 -8.77 -10.52
N GLU A 89 -12.82 -9.03 -9.30
CA GLU A 89 -12.21 -10.02 -8.41
C GLU A 89 -12.08 -11.39 -9.12
N ASN A 90 -13.14 -11.86 -9.76
CA ASN A 90 -13.11 -13.10 -10.54
C ASN A 90 -12.12 -13.04 -11.72
N LEU A 91 -12.02 -11.91 -12.42
CA LEU A 91 -11.04 -11.72 -13.51
C LEU A 91 -9.61 -11.84 -12.99
N VAL A 92 -9.31 -11.25 -11.82
CA VAL A 92 -8.00 -11.36 -11.16
C VAL A 92 -7.70 -12.79 -10.75
N ASP A 93 -8.69 -13.53 -10.25
CA ASP A 93 -8.52 -14.96 -9.91
C ASP A 93 -8.23 -15.81 -11.16
N VAL A 94 -8.92 -15.55 -12.27
CA VAL A 94 -8.65 -16.21 -13.57
C VAL A 94 -7.25 -15.87 -14.06
N TYR A 95 -6.84 -14.60 -14.00
CA TYR A 95 -5.48 -14.17 -14.33
C TYR A 95 -4.44 -14.91 -13.48
N ASN A 96 -4.57 -14.92 -12.17
CA ASN A 96 -3.65 -15.60 -11.27
C ASN A 96 -3.54 -17.11 -11.58
N SER A 97 -4.67 -17.76 -11.84
CA SER A 97 -4.71 -19.18 -12.20
C SER A 97 -3.99 -19.45 -13.54
N LYS A 98 -4.28 -18.65 -14.57
CA LYS A 98 -3.69 -18.83 -15.91
C LYS A 98 -2.21 -18.44 -15.98
N THR A 99 -1.72 -17.59 -15.09
CA THR A 99 -0.31 -17.16 -15.07
C THR A 99 0.56 -17.95 -14.08
N SER A 100 -0.03 -18.81 -13.27
CA SER A 100 0.65 -19.55 -12.20
C SER A 100 1.82 -20.44 -12.66
N TYR A 101 1.84 -20.86 -13.93
CA TYR A 101 2.91 -21.68 -14.51
C TYR A 101 4.18 -20.89 -14.86
N ILE A 102 4.08 -19.56 -15.00
CA ILE A 102 5.14 -18.71 -15.59
C ILE A 102 6.37 -18.67 -14.69
N GLU A 103 6.18 -18.36 -13.42
CA GLU A 103 7.30 -18.26 -12.48
C GLU A 103 8.04 -19.61 -12.30
N PRO A 104 7.37 -20.76 -12.06
CA PRO A 104 8.01 -22.07 -12.06
C PRO A 104 8.78 -22.36 -13.34
N GLU A 105 8.17 -22.15 -14.51
CA GLU A 105 8.80 -22.47 -15.80
C GLU A 105 10.04 -21.61 -16.06
N ILE A 106 10.02 -20.31 -15.74
CA ILE A 106 11.22 -19.46 -15.84
C ILE A 106 12.29 -19.87 -14.83
N ASN A 107 11.91 -20.30 -13.64
CA ASN A 107 12.85 -20.78 -12.62
C ASN A 107 13.59 -22.05 -13.06
N ASP A 108 12.97 -22.89 -13.88
CA ASP A 108 13.61 -24.08 -14.45
C ASP A 108 14.62 -23.77 -15.56
N ILE A 109 14.56 -22.58 -16.19
CA ILE A 109 15.55 -22.14 -17.18
C ILE A 109 16.89 -21.86 -16.49
N SER A 110 17.99 -22.33 -17.05
CA SER A 110 19.33 -22.07 -16.49
C SER A 110 19.66 -20.56 -16.48
N ASN A 111 20.43 -20.11 -15.48
CA ASN A 111 20.83 -18.70 -15.42
C ASN A 111 21.63 -18.28 -16.67
N ASN A 112 22.49 -19.16 -17.20
CA ASN A 112 23.25 -18.90 -18.43
C ASN A 112 22.32 -18.68 -19.64
N THR A 113 21.28 -19.51 -19.77
CA THR A 113 20.29 -19.36 -20.83
C THR A 113 19.52 -18.05 -20.70
N LEU A 114 19.13 -17.66 -19.49
CA LEU A 114 18.44 -16.36 -19.26
C LEU A 114 19.33 -15.17 -19.61
N TYR A 115 20.62 -15.23 -19.30
CA TYR A 115 21.57 -14.18 -19.72
C TYR A 115 21.78 -14.19 -21.23
N SER A 116 21.93 -15.37 -21.88
CA SER A 116 22.01 -15.47 -23.35
C SER A 116 20.77 -14.86 -24.01
N PHE A 117 19.57 -15.14 -23.48
CA PHE A 117 18.33 -14.56 -24.00
C PHE A 117 18.29 -13.04 -23.91
N LEU A 118 18.81 -12.46 -22.82
CA LEU A 118 18.93 -11.00 -22.67
C LEU A 118 19.92 -10.39 -23.68
N ASP A 119 20.99 -11.12 -24.00
CA ASP A 119 21.99 -10.65 -24.97
C ASP A 119 21.50 -10.79 -26.41
N GLU A 120 20.73 -11.84 -26.73
CA GLU A 120 20.22 -12.14 -28.06
C GLU A 120 19.03 -11.27 -28.46
N ASN A 121 18.19 -10.87 -27.52
CA ASN A 121 16.92 -10.18 -27.78
C ASN A 121 16.88 -8.78 -27.15
N GLU A 122 17.11 -7.76 -27.97
CA GLU A 122 17.10 -6.36 -27.51
C GLU A 122 15.76 -5.94 -26.88
N ASN A 123 14.64 -6.46 -27.37
CA ASN A 123 13.32 -6.15 -26.82
C ASN A 123 13.15 -6.75 -25.40
N LEU A 124 13.80 -7.88 -25.11
CA LEU A 124 13.77 -8.53 -23.79
C LEU A 124 14.53 -7.71 -22.73
N LYS A 125 15.47 -6.85 -23.14
CA LYS A 125 16.19 -5.95 -22.22
C LYS A 125 15.27 -5.00 -21.46
N LYS A 126 14.09 -4.70 -21.99
CA LYS A 126 13.05 -3.97 -21.25
C LYS A 126 12.71 -4.65 -19.91
N TYR A 127 12.79 -5.97 -19.84
CA TYR A 127 12.48 -6.79 -18.66
C TYR A 127 13.71 -7.29 -17.91
N GLU A 128 14.90 -6.81 -18.26
CA GLU A 128 16.19 -7.24 -17.69
C GLU A 128 16.18 -7.18 -16.14
N ARG A 129 15.65 -6.08 -15.58
CA ARG A 129 15.56 -5.91 -14.12
C ARG A 129 14.71 -7.01 -13.48
N THR A 130 13.58 -7.36 -14.08
CA THR A 130 12.68 -8.41 -13.59
C THR A 130 13.35 -9.78 -13.66
N ILE A 131 13.97 -10.10 -14.81
CA ILE A 131 14.69 -11.36 -15.02
C ILE A 131 15.86 -11.48 -14.04
N LYS A 132 16.67 -10.43 -13.87
CA LYS A 132 17.77 -10.42 -12.89
C LYS A 132 17.28 -10.57 -11.45
N LYS A 133 16.11 -9.99 -11.09
CA LYS A 133 15.49 -10.20 -9.79
C LYS A 133 15.08 -11.67 -9.58
N MET A 134 14.50 -12.30 -10.60
CA MET A 134 14.14 -13.72 -10.54
C MET A 134 15.39 -14.61 -10.40
N ILE A 135 16.44 -14.37 -11.18
CA ILE A 135 17.72 -15.09 -11.06
C ILE A 135 18.28 -14.99 -9.63
N LYS A 136 18.24 -13.81 -9.04
CA LYS A 136 18.70 -13.61 -7.65
C LYS A 136 17.85 -14.34 -6.61
N ASN A 137 16.55 -14.54 -6.90
CA ASN A 137 15.64 -15.20 -5.98
C ASN A 137 15.66 -16.73 -6.08
N LYS A 138 16.16 -17.30 -7.19
CA LYS A 138 16.22 -18.77 -7.41
C LYS A 138 16.80 -19.57 -6.25
N PRO A 139 17.90 -19.17 -5.57
CA PRO A 139 18.45 -19.91 -4.42
C PRO A 139 17.47 -19.99 -3.23
N HIS A 140 16.45 -19.13 -3.21
CA HIS A 140 15.46 -19.02 -2.14
C HIS A 140 14.10 -19.65 -2.49
N ILE A 141 13.99 -20.28 -3.67
CA ILE A 141 12.83 -21.02 -4.12
C ILE A 141 13.06 -22.50 -3.79
N LEU A 142 12.08 -23.10 -3.15
CA LEU A 142 12.13 -24.50 -2.76
C LEU A 142 11.54 -25.37 -3.88
N ASN A 143 11.64 -26.70 -3.74
CA ASN A 143 10.98 -27.59 -4.68
C ASN A 143 9.45 -27.48 -4.60
N ASN A 144 8.77 -27.90 -5.66
CA ASN A 144 7.33 -27.71 -5.81
C ASN A 144 6.51 -28.30 -4.66
N ASP A 145 6.90 -29.46 -4.14
CA ASP A 145 6.16 -30.10 -3.05
C ASP A 145 6.21 -29.29 -1.75
N ILE A 146 7.40 -28.75 -1.43
CA ILE A 146 7.58 -27.89 -0.25
C ILE A 146 6.88 -26.53 -0.43
N GLU A 147 6.97 -25.92 -1.62
CA GLU A 147 6.25 -24.68 -1.91
C GLU A 147 4.74 -24.86 -1.77
N GLN A 148 4.20 -25.98 -2.23
CA GLN A 148 2.77 -26.29 -2.08
C GLN A 148 2.37 -26.45 -0.61
N VAL A 149 3.19 -27.15 0.19
CA VAL A 149 2.96 -27.26 1.64
C VAL A 149 2.97 -25.88 2.30
N LEU A 150 3.99 -25.08 2.05
CA LEU A 150 4.09 -23.72 2.62
C LEU A 150 2.93 -22.83 2.18
N SER A 151 2.49 -22.94 0.92
CA SER A 151 1.33 -22.21 0.41
C SER A 151 0.04 -22.59 1.16
N ASN A 152 -0.18 -23.88 1.40
CA ASN A 152 -1.35 -24.36 2.15
C ASN A 152 -1.35 -23.86 3.61
N TYR A 153 -0.17 -23.70 4.23
CA TYR A 153 -0.01 -23.17 5.58
C TYR A 153 -0.02 -21.64 5.64
N SER A 154 0.06 -20.94 4.52
CA SER A 154 0.22 -19.48 4.48
C SER A 154 -0.88 -18.71 5.22
N SER A 155 -2.13 -19.19 5.15
CA SER A 155 -3.27 -18.57 5.86
C SER A 155 -3.16 -18.70 7.38
N VAL A 156 -2.62 -19.83 7.87
CA VAL A 156 -2.38 -20.07 9.29
C VAL A 156 -1.21 -19.21 9.77
N LEU A 157 -0.11 -19.19 9.01
CA LEU A 157 1.08 -18.41 9.32
C LEU A 157 0.79 -16.89 9.30
N GLY A 158 -0.10 -16.43 8.42
CA GLY A 158 -0.55 -15.04 8.38
C GLY A 158 -1.53 -14.61 9.48
N SER A 159 -2.01 -15.55 10.32
CA SER A 159 -3.04 -15.26 11.33
C SER A 159 -2.59 -14.37 12.47
N PHE A 160 -1.28 -14.28 12.76
CA PHE A 160 -0.75 -13.45 13.85
C PHE A 160 -1.15 -11.97 13.71
N ASN A 161 -1.08 -11.44 12.50
CA ASN A 161 -1.52 -10.05 12.25
C ASN A 161 -3.03 -9.88 12.46
N ASN A 162 -3.83 -10.86 12.05
CA ASN A 162 -5.27 -10.82 12.24
C ASN A 162 -5.64 -10.90 13.72
N ILE A 163 -4.99 -11.78 14.51
CA ILE A 163 -5.18 -11.87 15.95
C ILE A 163 -4.89 -10.53 16.62
N TYR A 164 -3.73 -9.92 16.29
CA TYR A 164 -3.36 -8.62 16.84
C TYR A 164 -4.37 -7.53 16.44
N THR A 165 -4.81 -7.52 15.18
CA THR A 165 -5.78 -6.54 14.69
C THR A 165 -7.13 -6.68 15.38
N LEU A 166 -7.65 -7.91 15.53
CA LEU A 166 -8.91 -8.15 16.24
C LEU A 166 -8.81 -7.73 17.71
N LEU A 167 -7.74 -8.12 18.39
CA LEU A 167 -7.52 -7.74 19.78
C LEU A 167 -7.46 -6.22 19.95
N CYS A 168 -6.66 -5.53 19.13
CA CYS A 168 -6.41 -4.10 19.31
C CYS A 168 -7.54 -3.21 18.75
N ASP A 169 -8.13 -3.57 17.59
CA ASP A 169 -9.08 -2.71 16.88
C ASP A 169 -10.54 -3.04 17.23
N VAL A 170 -10.83 -4.29 17.67
CA VAL A 170 -12.20 -4.73 17.98
C VAL A 170 -12.42 -4.88 19.49
N ASP A 171 -11.54 -5.62 20.17
CA ASP A 171 -11.75 -5.99 21.58
C ASP A 171 -11.34 -4.89 22.55
N PHE A 172 -10.29 -4.11 22.26
CA PHE A 172 -9.85 -3.06 23.14
C PHE A 172 -10.88 -1.94 23.26
N LYS A 173 -11.20 -1.60 24.51
CA LYS A 173 -12.01 -0.42 24.88
C LYS A 173 -11.18 0.41 25.85
N PHE A 174 -10.83 1.63 25.43
CA PHE A 174 -9.98 2.54 26.21
C PHE A 174 -10.79 3.49 27.11
N GLY A 175 -12.13 3.43 27.03
CA GLY A 175 -13.01 4.36 27.74
C GLY A 175 -13.08 5.74 27.06
N TYR A 176 -13.33 6.78 27.83
CA TYR A 176 -13.51 8.14 27.33
C TYR A 176 -12.55 9.12 28.01
N ILE A 177 -12.31 10.24 27.34
CA ILE A 177 -11.59 11.42 27.86
C ILE A 177 -12.62 12.52 28.12
N THR A 178 -12.54 13.17 29.28
CA THR A 178 -13.38 14.32 29.59
C THR A 178 -12.65 15.60 29.17
N LEU A 179 -13.25 16.37 28.27
CA LEU A 179 -12.72 17.64 27.80
C LEU A 179 -12.99 18.75 28.81
N GLU A 180 -12.38 19.94 28.63
CA GLU A 180 -12.52 21.09 29.52
C GLU A 180 -13.95 21.59 29.65
N ASP A 181 -14.76 21.43 28.62
CA ASP A 181 -16.18 21.80 28.60
C ASP A 181 -17.09 20.73 29.25
N GLY A 182 -16.52 19.69 29.86
CA GLY A 182 -17.22 18.57 30.47
C GLY A 182 -17.71 17.50 29.47
N THR A 183 -17.52 17.69 28.17
CA THR A 183 -17.90 16.72 27.13
C THR A 183 -17.03 15.46 27.25
N LYS A 184 -17.66 14.28 27.16
CA LYS A 184 -16.96 12.99 27.09
C LYS A 184 -16.80 12.56 25.65
N LYS A 185 -15.56 12.25 25.25
CA LYS A 185 -15.26 11.69 23.93
C LYS A 185 -14.57 10.35 24.08
N ASP A 186 -14.99 9.37 23.29
CA ASP A 186 -14.40 8.04 23.30
C ASP A 186 -12.91 8.09 22.91
N LEU A 187 -12.09 7.40 23.71
CA LEU A 187 -10.71 7.15 23.38
C LEU A 187 -10.63 5.89 22.51
N THR A 188 -10.16 6.06 21.30
CA THR A 188 -9.92 5.00 20.33
C THR A 188 -8.52 5.21 19.72
N HIS A 189 -7.99 4.23 18.99
CA HIS A 189 -6.77 4.47 18.21
C HIS A 189 -6.90 5.70 17.30
N GLY A 190 -8.14 6.01 16.90
CA GLY A 190 -8.48 7.11 16.04
C GLY A 190 -8.43 8.47 16.68
N SER A 191 -9.09 8.58 17.76
CA SER A 191 -9.13 9.84 18.49
C SER A 191 -7.84 10.10 19.27
N TYR A 192 -6.99 9.07 19.49
CA TYR A 192 -5.75 9.20 20.26
C TYR A 192 -4.84 10.32 19.77
N ILE A 193 -4.59 10.42 18.45
CA ILE A 193 -3.73 11.50 17.92
C ILE A 193 -4.35 12.88 18.15
N SER A 194 -5.67 13.02 18.04
CA SER A 194 -6.36 14.27 18.35
C SER A 194 -6.15 14.69 19.80
N PHE A 195 -6.29 13.75 20.74
CA PHE A 195 -6.00 14.02 22.15
C PHE A 195 -4.51 14.32 22.41
N MET A 196 -3.59 13.61 21.75
CA MET A 196 -2.14 13.81 21.91
C MET A 196 -1.64 15.14 21.33
N THR A 197 -2.41 15.78 20.47
CA THR A 197 -2.13 17.13 19.93
C THR A 197 -2.90 18.23 20.67
N ASP A 198 -3.74 17.89 21.64
CA ASP A 198 -4.49 18.85 22.43
C ASP A 198 -3.55 19.81 23.21
N LYS A 199 -3.96 21.06 23.35
CA LYS A 199 -3.20 22.08 24.10
C LYS A 199 -3.15 21.75 25.59
N ASN A 200 -4.25 21.19 26.14
CA ASN A 200 -4.31 20.80 27.53
C ASN A 200 -3.47 19.55 27.81
N ARG A 201 -2.44 19.73 28.63
CA ARG A 201 -1.50 18.67 28.98
C ARG A 201 -2.14 17.50 29.73
N ASN A 202 -3.16 17.77 30.55
CA ASN A 202 -3.84 16.72 31.31
C ASN A 202 -4.62 15.79 30.39
N ILE A 203 -5.25 16.32 29.34
CA ILE A 203 -5.91 15.53 28.28
C ILE A 203 -4.91 14.60 27.60
N ARG A 204 -3.74 15.13 27.19
CA ARG A 204 -2.69 14.32 26.59
C ARG A 204 -2.20 13.21 27.50
N LYS A 205 -1.93 13.55 28.77
CA LYS A 205 -1.47 12.59 29.79
C LYS A 205 -2.51 11.50 30.03
N GLU A 206 -3.78 11.86 30.19
CA GLU A 206 -4.86 10.90 30.43
C GLU A 206 -5.04 9.95 29.26
N ALA A 207 -5.07 10.48 28.01
CA ALA A 207 -5.19 9.68 26.82
C ALA A 207 -4.00 8.70 26.68
N PHE A 208 -2.77 9.19 26.92
CA PHE A 208 -1.57 8.36 26.90
C PHE A 208 -1.66 7.23 27.94
N SER A 209 -2.01 7.57 29.19
CA SER A 209 -2.06 6.58 30.27
C SER A 209 -3.10 5.51 30.00
N LYS A 210 -4.34 5.89 29.67
CA LYS A 210 -5.43 4.94 29.41
C LYS A 210 -5.12 3.99 28.25
N LEU A 211 -4.54 4.50 27.18
CA LEU A 211 -4.17 3.67 26.04
C LEU A 211 -3.09 2.65 26.44
N HIS A 212 -2.01 3.10 27.08
CA HIS A 212 -0.89 2.22 27.43
C HIS A 212 -1.24 1.24 28.56
N GLU A 213 -2.10 1.62 29.52
CA GLU A 213 -2.62 0.72 30.55
C GLU A 213 -3.39 -0.43 29.91
N LYS A 214 -4.22 -0.17 28.88
CA LYS A 214 -4.93 -1.22 28.17
C LYS A 214 -3.97 -2.20 27.48
N TYR A 215 -2.95 -1.71 26.80
CA TYR A 215 -1.92 -2.59 26.23
C TYR A 215 -1.18 -3.41 27.31
N LYS A 216 -0.92 -2.81 28.47
CA LYS A 216 -0.25 -3.48 29.59
C LYS A 216 -1.11 -4.60 30.18
N GLU A 217 -2.43 -4.46 30.20
CA GLU A 217 -3.34 -5.53 30.65
C GLU A 217 -3.20 -6.80 29.80
N TYR A 218 -2.90 -6.67 28.51
CA TYR A 218 -2.78 -7.77 27.54
C TYR A 218 -1.34 -8.06 27.11
N ILE A 219 -0.35 -7.57 27.87
CA ILE A 219 1.05 -7.62 27.45
C ILE A 219 1.54 -9.06 27.18
N ASN A 220 1.08 -10.04 27.96
CA ASN A 220 1.48 -11.44 27.77
C ASN A 220 0.96 -12.00 26.46
N THR A 221 -0.31 -11.77 26.13
CA THR A 221 -0.93 -12.22 24.89
C THR A 221 -0.28 -11.55 23.66
N ILE A 222 -0.07 -10.24 23.74
CA ILE A 222 0.58 -9.48 22.66
C ILE A 222 2.02 -9.93 22.48
N SER A 223 2.76 -10.16 23.57
CA SER A 223 4.14 -10.62 23.51
C SER A 223 4.25 -12.01 22.88
N GLU A 224 3.39 -12.97 23.27
CA GLU A 224 3.43 -14.31 22.68
C GLU A 224 3.04 -14.29 21.21
N ASN A 225 2.02 -13.50 20.84
CA ASN A 225 1.64 -13.32 19.44
C ASN A 225 2.80 -12.74 18.60
N TYR A 226 3.51 -11.72 19.12
CA TYR A 226 4.68 -11.13 18.49
C TYR A 226 5.85 -12.12 18.38
N ILE A 227 6.16 -12.83 19.47
CA ILE A 227 7.23 -13.86 19.48
C ILE A 227 6.93 -14.96 18.46
N SER A 228 5.66 -15.37 18.34
CA SER A 228 5.24 -16.39 17.37
C SER A 228 5.40 -15.89 15.92
N SER A 229 5.07 -14.64 15.64
CA SER A 229 5.31 -14.02 14.33
C SER A 229 6.81 -13.93 14.00
N VAL A 230 7.67 -13.56 14.97
CA VAL A 230 9.13 -13.54 14.79
C VAL A 230 9.70 -14.92 14.54
N LYS A 231 9.19 -15.95 15.26
CA LYS A 231 9.56 -17.35 15.03
C LYS A 231 9.20 -17.80 13.62
N GLU A 232 7.98 -17.47 13.14
CA GLU A 232 7.54 -17.78 11.78
C GLU A 232 8.48 -17.16 10.74
N ASP A 233 8.76 -15.86 10.84
CA ASP A 233 9.66 -15.15 9.94
C ASP A 233 11.07 -15.76 9.93
N THR A 234 11.59 -16.16 11.11
CA THR A 234 12.92 -16.76 11.25
C THR A 234 12.97 -18.16 10.64
N ILE A 235 11.93 -18.97 10.88
CA ILE A 235 11.84 -20.32 10.32
C ILE A 235 11.73 -20.25 8.80
N THR A 236 10.85 -19.39 8.29
CA THR A 236 10.65 -19.20 6.85
C THR A 236 11.92 -18.68 6.16
N ALA A 237 12.65 -17.75 6.77
CA ALA A 237 13.93 -17.27 6.23
C ALA A 237 14.94 -18.42 6.13
N ARG A 238 15.08 -19.22 7.18
CA ARG A 238 16.00 -20.37 7.20
C ARG A 238 15.62 -21.46 6.18
N LEU A 239 14.32 -21.80 6.08
CA LEU A 239 13.84 -22.77 5.11
C LEU A 239 14.13 -22.34 3.66
N ARG A 240 14.06 -21.04 3.39
CA ARG A 240 14.32 -20.44 2.09
C ARG A 240 15.79 -20.05 1.86
N ASN A 241 16.72 -20.60 2.66
CA ASN A 241 18.17 -20.39 2.52
C ASN A 241 18.60 -18.90 2.63
N TYR A 242 17.91 -18.10 3.44
CA TYR A 242 18.41 -16.79 3.84
C TYR A 242 19.27 -16.89 5.10
N GLU A 243 20.29 -16.07 5.22
CA GLU A 243 21.14 -16.00 6.42
C GLU A 243 20.37 -15.51 7.64
N SER A 244 19.38 -14.63 7.42
CA SER A 244 18.54 -14.07 8.48
C SER A 244 17.17 -13.62 7.96
N SER A 245 16.22 -13.42 8.87
CA SER A 245 14.94 -12.78 8.55
C SER A 245 15.11 -11.32 8.07
N LEU A 246 16.13 -10.61 8.56
CA LEU A 246 16.49 -9.28 8.08
C LEU A 246 16.94 -9.34 6.60
N GLU A 247 17.81 -10.27 6.24
CA GLU A 247 18.22 -10.45 4.85
C GLU A 247 17.02 -10.73 3.94
N LYS A 248 16.13 -11.68 4.35
CA LYS A 248 14.87 -11.97 3.63
C LYS A 248 14.05 -10.69 3.42
N ALA A 249 13.88 -9.87 4.46
CA ALA A 249 13.10 -8.64 4.40
C ALA A 249 13.68 -7.60 3.45
N VAL A 250 14.98 -7.30 3.54
CA VAL A 250 15.61 -6.27 2.70
C VAL A 250 15.77 -6.70 1.24
N LYS A 251 16.00 -7.99 0.98
CA LYS A 251 16.06 -8.54 -0.39
C LYS A 251 14.74 -8.44 -1.12
N LYS A 252 13.61 -8.52 -0.42
CA LYS A 252 12.28 -8.31 -1.00
C LYS A 252 12.18 -6.94 -1.72
N ASP A 253 12.81 -5.91 -1.13
CA ASP A 253 12.85 -4.56 -1.69
C ASP A 253 14.10 -4.32 -2.57
N ASN A 254 14.78 -5.41 -2.98
CA ASN A 254 16.04 -5.37 -3.74
C ASN A 254 17.13 -4.52 -3.06
N SER A 255 17.12 -4.48 -1.73
CA SER A 255 18.10 -3.79 -0.88
C SER A 255 19.07 -4.80 -0.24
N SER A 256 19.93 -4.33 0.65
CA SER A 256 20.89 -5.17 1.37
C SER A 256 20.94 -4.83 2.85
N VAL A 257 21.38 -5.78 3.67
CA VAL A 257 21.62 -5.59 5.10
C VAL A 257 22.60 -4.43 5.35
N ILE A 258 23.59 -4.25 4.46
CA ILE A 258 24.56 -3.13 4.55
C ILE A 258 23.86 -1.76 4.49
N VAL A 259 22.84 -1.62 3.64
CA VAL A 259 22.07 -0.36 3.54
C VAL A 259 21.28 -0.12 4.84
N TYR A 260 20.68 -1.18 5.38
CA TYR A 260 19.95 -1.13 6.65
C TYR A 260 20.87 -0.71 7.82
N ASP A 261 22.01 -1.39 7.97
CA ASP A 261 22.99 -1.10 9.04
C ASP A 261 23.54 0.32 8.91
N LYS A 262 23.83 0.77 7.66
CA LYS A 262 24.28 2.13 7.40
C LYS A 262 23.22 3.17 7.78
N LEU A 263 21.94 2.88 7.54
CA LEU A 263 20.85 3.76 7.95
C LEU A 263 20.80 3.88 9.49
N LEU A 264 20.85 2.76 10.22
CA LEU A 264 20.87 2.77 11.68
C LEU A 264 22.07 3.56 12.21
N LYS A 265 23.27 3.31 11.67
CA LYS A 265 24.49 4.04 12.06
C LYS A 265 24.34 5.55 11.86
N ILE A 266 23.82 5.99 10.71
CA ILE A 266 23.63 7.42 10.44
C ILE A 266 22.62 8.03 11.41
N VAL A 267 21.53 7.31 11.74
CA VAL A 267 20.53 7.77 12.72
C VAL A 267 21.18 7.93 14.09
N ASP A 268 21.94 6.94 14.56
CA ASP A 268 22.61 6.98 15.87
C ASP A 268 23.64 8.11 15.95
N GLU A 269 24.44 8.31 14.92
CA GLU A 269 25.43 9.41 14.83
C GLU A 269 24.76 10.79 14.88
N ASN A 270 23.51 10.91 14.45
CA ASN A 270 22.75 12.16 14.40
C ASN A 270 21.65 12.30 15.47
N ILE A 271 21.50 11.34 16.39
CA ILE A 271 20.47 11.35 17.42
C ILE A 271 20.52 12.62 18.28
N SER A 272 21.71 13.22 18.44
CA SER A 272 21.90 14.48 19.17
C SER A 272 21.10 15.64 18.58
N ILE A 273 20.82 15.63 17.28
CA ILE A 273 19.97 16.65 16.61
C ILE A 273 18.53 16.52 17.11
N ASN A 274 18.02 15.30 17.20
CA ASN A 274 16.70 15.05 17.76
C ASN A 274 16.62 15.46 19.24
N HIS A 275 17.66 15.20 20.03
CA HIS A 275 17.71 15.64 21.42
C HIS A 275 17.67 17.18 21.52
N LYS A 276 18.40 17.91 20.67
CA LYS A 276 18.35 19.38 20.62
C LYS A 276 16.96 19.88 20.26
N PHE A 277 16.29 19.22 19.29
CA PHE A 277 14.91 19.55 18.94
C PHE A 277 13.95 19.33 20.09
N MET A 278 14.07 18.21 20.81
CA MET A 278 13.24 17.93 21.97
C MET A 278 13.48 18.92 23.12
N GLN A 279 14.72 19.36 23.34
CA GLN A 279 15.04 20.41 24.30
C GLN A 279 14.44 21.77 23.91
N LEU A 280 14.49 22.13 22.62
CA LEU A 280 13.81 23.33 22.12
C LEU A 280 12.31 23.24 22.35
N LYS A 281 11.70 22.10 22.01
CA LYS A 281 10.27 21.85 22.21
C LYS A 281 9.86 21.96 23.68
N LYS A 282 10.67 21.41 24.59
CA LYS A 282 10.49 21.56 26.03
C LYS A 282 10.42 23.02 26.46
N LYS A 283 11.35 23.86 25.95
CA LYS A 283 11.39 25.30 26.23
C LYS A 283 10.17 26.04 25.67
N LEU A 284 9.79 25.74 24.41
CA LEU A 284 8.65 26.37 23.75
C LEU A 284 7.29 26.03 24.41
N LEU A 285 7.20 24.86 25.05
CA LEU A 285 6.02 24.42 25.79
C LEU A 285 6.03 24.84 27.27
N ASP A 286 7.08 25.53 27.71
CA ASP A 286 7.30 25.96 29.12
C ASP A 286 7.15 24.82 30.12
N LEU A 287 7.86 23.72 29.85
CA LEU A 287 7.78 22.50 30.68
C LEU A 287 9.07 22.28 31.45
N ASP A 288 8.95 21.91 32.75
CA ASP A 288 10.08 21.45 33.54
C ASP A 288 10.63 20.12 33.06
N LYS A 289 9.74 19.22 32.61
CA LYS A 289 10.06 17.91 32.06
C LYS A 289 9.18 17.57 30.89
N LEU A 290 9.82 17.22 29.77
CA LEU A 290 9.14 16.73 28.57
C LEU A 290 8.84 15.23 28.74
N HIS A 291 7.60 14.83 28.51
CA HIS A 291 7.18 13.42 28.49
C HIS A 291 6.78 13.01 27.06
N VAL A 292 6.64 11.70 26.81
CA VAL A 292 6.24 11.18 25.51
C VAL A 292 4.92 11.80 25.04
N TYR A 293 3.96 12.00 25.93
CA TYR A 293 2.68 12.63 25.59
C TYR A 293 2.78 14.13 25.23
N ASP A 294 3.94 14.76 25.39
CA ASP A 294 4.19 16.14 24.97
C ASP A 294 4.86 16.22 23.59
N THR A 295 5.24 15.07 22.99
CA THR A 295 6.04 15.07 21.76
C THR A 295 5.24 15.38 20.51
N LEU A 296 3.93 15.17 20.49
CA LEU A 296 3.07 15.38 19.31
C LEU A 296 2.41 16.77 19.27
N VAL A 297 2.26 17.45 20.44
CA VAL A 297 1.66 18.77 20.46
C VAL A 297 2.52 19.80 19.73
N ASN A 298 1.88 20.66 18.92
CA ASN A 298 2.59 21.75 18.27
C ASN A 298 2.84 22.90 19.28
N PRO A 299 4.11 23.28 19.56
CA PRO A 299 4.42 24.36 20.47
C PRO A 299 4.13 25.75 19.88
N LEU A 300 3.94 25.84 18.55
CA LEU A 300 3.66 27.10 17.88
C LEU A 300 2.16 27.28 17.70
N THR A 301 1.65 28.46 18.00
CA THR A 301 0.27 28.85 17.70
C THR A 301 0.21 29.27 16.23
N ILE A 302 0.26 28.30 15.33
CA ILE A 302 -0.05 28.57 13.92
C ILE A 302 -1.56 28.68 13.83
N GLY A 303 -2.06 29.81 13.31
CA GLY A 303 -3.49 30.06 13.19
C GLY A 303 -4.23 28.87 12.59
N SER A 304 -5.21 28.35 13.30
CA SER A 304 -6.10 27.30 12.83
C SER A 304 -7.12 27.90 11.85
N GLY A 305 -6.65 28.34 10.70
CA GLY A 305 -7.55 28.71 9.60
C GLY A 305 -8.33 27.47 9.16
N LYS A 306 -9.66 27.57 9.10
CA LYS A 306 -10.44 26.58 8.36
C LYS A 306 -10.17 26.82 6.89
N PHE A 307 -9.56 25.86 6.22
CA PHE A 307 -9.36 25.89 4.78
C PHE A 307 -10.54 25.21 4.11
N ASP A 308 -11.16 25.89 3.16
CA ASP A 308 -12.10 25.25 2.25
C ASP A 308 -11.35 24.58 1.08
N ILE A 309 -12.10 23.91 0.21
CA ILE A 309 -11.49 23.18 -0.92
C ILE A 309 -10.82 24.12 -1.91
N GLU A 310 -11.36 25.32 -2.10
CA GLU A 310 -10.80 26.30 -3.04
C GLU A 310 -9.49 26.91 -2.49
N ASP A 311 -9.39 27.10 -1.18
CA ASP A 311 -8.15 27.51 -0.54
C ASP A 311 -7.10 26.38 -0.59
N ALA A 312 -7.53 25.13 -0.38
CA ALA A 312 -6.66 23.96 -0.52
C ALA A 312 -6.08 23.86 -1.95
N LYS A 313 -6.89 24.06 -2.99
CA LYS A 313 -6.43 24.08 -4.39
C LYS A 313 -5.34 25.14 -4.62
N LYS A 314 -5.53 26.36 -4.11
CA LYS A 314 -4.52 27.44 -4.23
C LYS A 314 -3.20 27.07 -3.56
N VAL A 315 -3.28 26.51 -2.34
CA VAL A 315 -2.09 26.09 -1.59
C VAL A 315 -1.36 24.96 -2.29
N ILE A 316 -2.08 23.93 -2.77
CA ILE A 316 -1.52 22.79 -3.51
C ILE A 316 -0.81 23.28 -4.78
N LYS A 317 -1.46 24.12 -5.59
CA LYS A 317 -0.87 24.67 -6.82
C LYS A 317 0.41 25.45 -6.53
N LYS A 318 0.40 26.30 -5.49
CA LYS A 318 1.59 27.05 -5.09
C LYS A 318 2.72 26.14 -4.60
N ALA A 319 2.39 25.12 -3.81
CA ALA A 319 3.38 24.16 -3.27
C ALA A 319 4.02 23.31 -4.36
N LEU A 320 3.25 22.95 -5.39
CA LEU A 320 3.70 22.08 -6.50
C LEU A 320 4.22 22.86 -7.71
N ALA A 321 4.19 24.20 -7.68
CA ALA A 321 4.73 25.07 -8.75
C ALA A 321 6.19 24.74 -9.14
N PRO A 322 7.10 24.35 -8.21
CA PRO A 322 8.46 23.96 -8.56
C PRO A 322 8.57 22.76 -9.50
N LEU A 323 7.52 21.91 -9.60
CA LEU A 323 7.48 20.77 -10.53
C LEU A 323 7.25 21.18 -11.99
N GLY A 324 7.04 22.47 -12.26
CA GLY A 324 6.89 23.00 -13.59
C GLY A 324 5.45 23.27 -14.02
N LYS A 325 5.31 24.05 -15.11
CA LYS A 325 4.01 24.49 -15.61
C LYS A 325 3.13 23.33 -16.09
N GLU A 326 3.73 22.33 -16.73
CA GLU A 326 3.01 21.17 -17.24
C GLU A 326 2.30 20.40 -16.10
N TYR A 327 3.02 20.20 -15.00
CA TYR A 327 2.45 19.56 -13.81
C TYR A 327 1.30 20.37 -13.19
N VAL A 328 1.46 21.69 -13.10
CA VAL A 328 0.41 22.58 -12.56
C VAL A 328 -0.83 22.60 -13.47
N ASN A 329 -0.63 22.61 -14.79
CA ASN A 329 -1.74 22.51 -15.74
C ASN A 329 -2.51 21.19 -15.61
N MET A 330 -1.81 20.09 -15.37
CA MET A 330 -2.43 18.79 -15.10
C MET A 330 -3.25 18.80 -13.80
N LEU A 331 -2.77 19.49 -12.75
CA LEU A 331 -3.55 19.70 -11.52
C LEU A 331 -4.83 20.51 -11.78
N ASP A 332 -4.76 21.55 -12.60
CA ASP A 332 -5.94 22.33 -12.99
C ASP A 332 -6.95 21.45 -13.72
N TYR A 333 -6.47 20.67 -14.71
CA TYR A 333 -7.31 19.70 -15.39
C TYR A 333 -7.97 18.70 -14.41
N ALA A 334 -7.21 18.18 -13.46
CA ALA A 334 -7.71 17.23 -12.46
C ALA A 334 -8.80 17.86 -11.54
N PHE A 335 -8.62 19.13 -11.15
CA PHE A 335 -9.63 19.84 -10.36
C PHE A 335 -10.89 20.15 -11.18
N ASP A 336 -10.75 20.56 -12.42
CA ASP A 336 -11.86 20.97 -13.29
C ASP A 336 -12.66 19.76 -13.78
N ASN A 337 -12.02 18.58 -13.91
CA ASN A 337 -12.65 17.34 -14.36
C ASN A 337 -13.06 16.39 -13.23
N ASN A 338 -13.14 16.89 -11.99
CA ASN A 338 -13.62 16.13 -10.84
C ASN A 338 -12.83 14.82 -10.58
N TRP A 339 -11.49 14.88 -10.60
CA TRP A 339 -10.64 13.75 -10.23
C TRP A 339 -10.54 13.56 -8.70
N PHE A 340 -11.28 14.37 -7.94
CA PHE A 340 -11.29 14.36 -6.48
C PHE A 340 -12.72 14.11 -5.98
N ASP A 341 -12.87 13.11 -5.14
CA ASP A 341 -14.09 12.87 -4.40
C ASP A 341 -13.90 13.33 -2.94
N VAL A 342 -14.39 14.53 -2.64
CA VAL A 342 -13.97 15.28 -1.45
C VAL A 342 -14.82 14.99 -0.23
N TYR A 343 -16.16 15.04 -0.38
CA TYR A 343 -17.06 15.04 0.76
C TYR A 343 -17.57 13.65 1.12
N GLU A 344 -17.89 13.50 2.39
CA GLU A 344 -18.55 12.31 2.92
C GLU A 344 -19.99 12.22 2.41
N ARG A 345 -20.42 11.00 2.04
CA ARG A 345 -21.81 10.69 1.62
C ARG A 345 -22.24 9.36 2.21
N GLU A 346 -23.52 9.14 2.25
CA GLU A 346 -24.09 7.83 2.55
C GLU A 346 -23.55 6.77 1.58
N ASN A 347 -23.25 5.57 2.09
CA ASN A 347 -22.68 4.45 1.35
C ASN A 347 -21.33 4.68 0.63
N LYS A 348 -20.74 5.85 0.74
CA LYS A 348 -19.37 6.09 0.23
C LYS A 348 -18.38 5.30 1.08
N TYR A 349 -17.38 4.68 0.41
CA TYR A 349 -16.30 3.99 1.11
C TYR A 349 -15.61 4.92 2.10
N ARG A 350 -15.53 4.47 3.34
CA ARG A 350 -14.84 5.16 4.44
C ARG A 350 -13.68 4.27 4.87
N LYS A 351 -12.46 4.70 4.58
CA LYS A 351 -11.30 4.00 5.13
C LYS A 351 -11.34 4.21 6.65
N LYS A 352 -11.61 3.14 7.40
CA LYS A 352 -11.31 3.16 8.84
C LYS A 352 -9.80 3.39 8.96
N ARG A 353 -9.39 4.61 9.30
CA ARG A 353 -8.03 4.76 9.83
C ARG A 353 -7.98 3.90 11.09
N ARG A 354 -6.83 3.30 11.37
CA ARG A 354 -6.53 2.68 12.68
C ARG A 354 -6.86 3.62 13.86
N THR A 355 -7.25 4.81 13.60
CA THR A 355 -7.54 5.95 14.47
C THR A 355 -9.03 6.19 14.74
N GLY A 356 -9.97 5.29 14.38
CA GLY A 356 -11.40 5.43 14.74
C GLY A 356 -12.17 6.62 14.14
N GLU A 357 -11.49 7.65 13.66
CA GLU A 357 -12.12 8.73 12.92
C GLU A 357 -12.37 8.28 11.47
N GLN A 358 -13.63 8.30 11.07
CA GLN A 358 -14.02 8.13 9.68
C GLN A 358 -13.61 9.40 8.92
N THR A 359 -12.38 9.45 8.42
CA THR A 359 -12.02 10.54 7.50
C THR A 359 -12.46 10.16 6.10
N PRO A 360 -13.13 11.06 5.38
CA PRO A 360 -13.40 10.85 3.97
C PRO A 360 -12.08 10.58 3.25
N VAL A 361 -12.00 9.46 2.57
CA VAL A 361 -10.82 9.15 1.76
C VAL A 361 -10.91 10.03 0.53
N CYS A 362 -10.16 11.12 0.53
CA CYS A 362 -9.86 11.85 -0.68
C CYS A 362 -8.86 10.98 -1.47
N ARG A 363 -9.36 10.02 -2.28
CA ARG A 363 -8.51 9.29 -3.21
C ARG A 363 -8.33 10.12 -4.46
N PHE A 364 -7.09 10.31 -4.84
CA PHE A 364 -6.72 10.96 -6.08
C PHE A 364 -6.84 9.94 -7.21
N LEU A 365 -7.58 10.24 -8.26
CA LEU A 365 -7.49 9.55 -9.54
C LEU A 365 -6.08 9.71 -10.15
N PHE A 366 -5.40 10.79 -9.75
CA PHE A 366 -4.13 11.23 -10.29
C PHE A 366 -3.01 10.17 -10.27
N PRO A 367 -2.74 9.41 -9.17
CA PRO A 367 -1.70 8.40 -9.21
C PRO A 367 -2.03 7.23 -10.15
N MET A 368 -3.33 6.89 -10.32
CA MET A 368 -3.73 5.76 -11.17
C MET A 368 -3.63 6.10 -12.66
N LEU A 369 -4.07 7.28 -13.07
CA LEU A 369 -3.94 7.73 -14.47
C LEU A 369 -2.47 8.04 -14.84
N PHE A 370 -1.70 8.58 -13.89
CA PHE A 370 -0.27 8.86 -14.10
C PHE A 370 0.57 7.58 -14.20
N VAL A 371 0.21 6.52 -13.47
CA VAL A 371 0.87 5.20 -13.56
C VAL A 371 0.57 4.53 -14.90
N ILE A 372 -0.62 4.74 -15.46
CA ILE A 372 -1.00 4.15 -16.76
C ILE A 372 -0.27 4.84 -17.92
N ASP A 373 -0.09 6.18 -17.88
CA ASP A 373 0.47 6.94 -19.00
C ASP A 373 1.98 7.27 -18.90
N PHE A 374 2.55 7.36 -17.69
CA PHE A 374 3.91 7.85 -17.46
C PHE A 374 4.91 6.86 -16.87
N PHE A 375 4.48 5.70 -16.37
CA PHE A 375 5.38 4.66 -15.86
C PHE A 375 5.16 3.30 -16.54
N PRO A 376 5.63 3.12 -17.78
CA PRO A 376 5.65 1.79 -18.40
C PRO A 376 6.67 0.83 -17.76
N TYR A 377 7.37 1.24 -16.68
CA TYR A 377 8.56 0.55 -16.18
C TYR A 377 8.57 0.18 -14.69
N SER A 378 7.46 -0.09 -14.03
CA SER A 378 7.51 -0.71 -12.70
C SER A 378 7.35 -2.22 -12.81
N GLY A 379 8.45 -2.89 -13.15
CA GLY A 379 8.52 -4.36 -13.16
C GLY A 379 8.41 -4.94 -11.77
N GLY A 380 7.28 -5.54 -11.47
CA GLY A 380 7.00 -6.26 -10.24
C GLY A 380 5.64 -6.95 -10.35
N ILE A 381 5.49 -7.83 -11.34
CA ILE A 381 4.17 -8.22 -11.86
C ILE A 381 3.44 -9.28 -11.03
N CYS A 382 4.08 -10.03 -10.14
CA CYS A 382 3.42 -11.18 -9.51
C CYS A 382 3.08 -11.04 -8.02
N GLY A 383 3.48 -9.97 -7.34
CA GLY A 383 3.30 -9.82 -5.88
C GLY A 383 2.46 -8.63 -5.42
N GLU A 384 2.11 -7.69 -6.29
CA GLU A 384 1.61 -6.37 -5.89
C GLU A 384 0.14 -6.07 -6.21
N LEU A 385 -0.54 -6.85 -7.05
CA LEU A 385 -1.99 -6.65 -7.27
C LEU A 385 -2.81 -6.78 -5.97
N ARG A 386 -2.35 -7.54 -4.98
CA ARG A 386 -2.96 -7.58 -3.64
C ARG A 386 -2.62 -6.39 -2.74
N ARG A 387 -1.66 -5.52 -3.12
CA ARG A 387 -1.25 -4.34 -2.33
C ARG A 387 -1.82 -3.02 -2.82
N ILE A 388 -2.55 -3.00 -3.92
CA ILE A 388 -3.25 -1.80 -4.39
C ILE A 388 -4.59 -1.59 -3.66
N SER A 389 -5.05 -2.55 -2.87
CA SER A 389 -6.10 -2.32 -1.87
C SER A 389 -5.49 -1.76 -0.58
N PHE A 390 -5.35 -0.45 -0.55
CA PHE A 390 -5.04 0.30 0.67
C PHE A 390 -6.20 0.33 1.64
#